data_9b3aa624464616bfdd518756586a519a
#
_entry.id   9b3aa624464616bfdd518756586a519a
#
_cell.length_a   1.000
_cell.length_b   1.000
_cell.length_c   1.000
_cell.angle_alpha   90.00
_cell.angle_beta   90.00
_cell.angle_gamma   90.00
#
_symmetry.space_group_name_H-M   'P 1'
#
loop_
_entity.id
_entity.type
_entity.pdbx_description
1 polymer ?
#
loop_
_entity_poly.entity_id
_entity_poly.type
_entity_poly.pdbx_seq_one_letter_code
_entity_poly.pdbx_strand_id
1 'polypeptide(L)'
;MCIRDRRGGTLGLPSGEGSGIGSINGVVDGDTTGLGNLGGAGAMWPTPADEVARRKTTRKRRRLLVYLLVFLAVAGLAGSAGWWLWQNYQTHQSHVSELDQALADIERTDEVLTPLNDALGELIELPEGSVAGEGLVATFASLEGQLPQAVADLQSAQALTETALAGMADSVDKEAANQAVVAIEARLDMADLGGQIAADAAAASGAAGAAKEAWDLLLKADALAREAALMVVETTDENVMASLDETNQALELFRQADDRFAQAADRYPAADFSPYRTYLAKRIEAMGYAVAADEAFLAKNKEETIAQNDAYNRADAEAASLAADLSDDPVRMVADVSDAANADARNAYATACSQAASADAFLRDYLGTTSK
;
A
#
# COMPACT_ATOMS: atom_id res chain seq x y z
N MET A 1 0.79 8.91 7.67
CA MET A 1 2.04 8.44 8.32
C MET A 1 2.71 7.51 7.33
N CYS A 2 3.46 8.08 6.39
CA CYS A 2 4.09 7.32 5.31
C CYS A 2 5.17 6.38 5.85
N ILE A 3 5.42 5.30 5.16
CA ILE A 3 6.29 4.16 5.46
C ILE A 3 7.45 4.53 6.42
N ARG A 4 7.42 3.97 7.63
CA ARG A 4 8.45 4.16 8.64
C ARG A 4 9.65 3.30 8.27
N ASP A 5 10.74 3.94 7.86
CA ASP A 5 12.03 3.28 7.61
C ASP A 5 12.52 2.61 8.90
N ARG A 6 12.28 1.30 9.05
CA ARG A 6 12.78 0.47 10.16
C ARG A 6 14.10 -0.18 9.77
N ARG A 7 15.10 0.61 9.40
CA ARG A 7 16.47 0.12 9.48
C ARG A 7 17.05 0.50 10.82
N GLY A 8 16.99 -0.44 11.76
CA GLY A 8 17.62 -0.36 13.06
C GLY A 8 19.14 -0.24 12.94
N GLY A 9 19.63 0.99 12.98
CA GLY A 9 21.02 1.29 13.26
C GLY A 9 21.18 1.54 14.74
N THR A 10 21.63 0.55 15.48
CA THR A 10 22.18 0.73 16.81
C THR A 10 23.45 1.57 16.72
N LEU A 11 23.33 2.86 17.02
CA LEU A 11 24.49 3.70 17.30
C LEU A 11 24.56 3.97 18.79
N GLY A 12 25.68 3.52 19.36
CA GLY A 12 26.01 3.62 20.77
C GLY A 12 26.05 5.06 21.27
N LEU A 13 25.56 5.23 22.47
CA LEU A 13 25.73 6.43 23.29
C LEU A 13 27.18 6.53 23.75
N PRO A 14 27.81 7.70 23.68
CA PRO A 14 28.91 8.01 24.57
C PRO A 14 28.35 8.58 25.88
N SER A 15 28.66 7.89 26.96
CA SER A 15 28.60 8.41 28.31
C SER A 15 29.55 9.59 28.46
N GLY A 16 29.00 10.73 28.90
CA GLY A 16 29.76 11.91 29.30
C GLY A 16 29.30 12.35 30.67
N GLU A 17 30.08 11.98 31.67
CA GLU A 17 30.05 12.55 33.04
C GLU A 17 30.50 14.01 33.01
N GLY A 18 29.91 14.81 33.89
CA GLY A 18 30.40 16.17 34.20
C GLY A 18 29.35 16.90 35.03
N SER A 19 29.26 16.66 36.31
CA SER A 19 29.82 17.42 37.44
C SER A 19 29.66 18.94 37.32
N GLY A 20 28.92 19.54 38.23
CA GLY A 20 28.86 20.99 38.43
C GLY A 20 27.87 21.45 39.50
N ILE A 21 28.24 21.24 40.70
CA ILE A 21 27.73 21.82 41.94
C ILE A 21 27.73 23.35 41.86
N GLY A 22 26.67 24.00 42.32
CA GLY A 22 26.59 25.43 42.56
C GLY A 22 25.46 25.81 43.49
N SER A 23 25.64 25.44 44.74
CA SER A 23 24.86 25.97 45.87
C SER A 23 25.42 27.33 46.26
N ILE A 24 24.57 28.36 46.29
CA ILE A 24 24.88 29.58 47.04
C ILE A 24 23.66 29.91 47.89
N ASN A 25 23.82 29.60 49.17
CA ASN A 25 23.10 30.18 50.28
C ASN A 25 23.59 31.62 50.47
N GLY A 26 22.71 32.58 50.43
CA GLY A 26 22.98 33.96 50.87
C GLY A 26 21.84 34.38 51.80
N VAL A 27 22.09 34.15 53.08
CA VAL A 27 21.36 34.78 54.15
C VAL A 27 21.92 36.17 54.33
N VAL A 28 21.09 37.21 54.27
CA VAL A 28 21.38 38.51 54.84
C VAL A 28 20.13 38.99 55.59
N ASP A 29 20.25 38.97 56.92
CA ASP A 29 19.44 39.70 57.87
C ASP A 29 19.67 41.21 57.65
N GLY A 30 18.62 41.98 57.73
CA GLY A 30 18.69 43.44 57.74
C GLY A 30 17.37 44.06 58.16
N ASP A 31 17.26 44.16 59.51
CA ASP A 31 16.25 44.93 60.24
C ASP A 31 16.35 46.41 59.85
N THR A 32 15.25 47.05 59.45
CA THR A 32 15.01 48.47 59.85
C THR A 32 13.51 48.81 59.70
N THR A 33 13.06 49.29 60.81
CA THR A 33 11.77 49.94 61.09
C THR A 33 11.49 51.20 60.30
N GLY A 34 10.23 51.37 59.88
CA GLY A 34 9.78 52.67 59.30
C GLY A 34 8.31 52.69 58.95
N LEU A 35 7.51 53.25 59.72
CA LEU A 35 6.10 53.66 59.68
C LEU A 35 5.66 54.22 58.32
N GLY A 36 4.48 53.82 57.84
CA GLY A 36 3.78 54.48 56.78
C GLY A 36 2.45 53.78 56.38
N ASN A 37 1.45 54.03 57.18
CA ASN A 37 0.06 53.59 56.94
C ASN A 37 -0.56 54.40 55.84
N LEU A 38 -0.88 53.80 54.71
CA LEU A 38 -1.90 54.26 53.78
C LEU A 38 -2.60 53.08 53.13
N GLY A 39 -3.91 53.02 53.34
CA GLY A 39 -4.76 51.97 52.80
C GLY A 39 -4.76 51.90 51.26
N GLY A 40 -4.57 50.74 50.74
CA GLY A 40 -4.71 50.43 49.33
C GLY A 40 -5.05 48.98 49.17
N ALA A 41 -6.12 48.70 48.50
CA ALA A 41 -6.73 47.39 48.28
C ALA A 41 -5.72 46.31 47.93
N GLY A 42 -5.67 45.26 48.74
CA GLY A 42 -4.78 44.12 48.58
C GLY A 42 -5.00 43.42 47.25
N ALA A 43 -4.03 43.53 46.37
CA ALA A 43 -3.91 42.63 45.23
C ALA A 43 -3.46 41.29 45.77
N MET A 44 -4.36 40.35 45.91
CA MET A 44 -4.11 38.97 46.24
C MET A 44 -3.28 38.34 45.11
N TRP A 45 -2.01 38.03 45.40
CA TRP A 45 -1.17 37.26 44.49
C TRP A 45 -1.71 35.83 44.40
N PRO A 46 -1.95 35.27 43.19
CA PRO A 46 -2.48 33.91 43.08
C PRO A 46 -1.45 32.89 43.59
N THR A 47 -1.95 31.89 44.33
CA THR A 47 -1.14 30.79 44.87
C THR A 47 -0.63 29.87 43.76
N PRO A 48 0.52 29.18 43.93
CA PRO A 48 1.10 28.27 42.90
C PRO A 48 0.15 27.18 42.38
N ALA A 49 -0.87 26.80 43.16
CA ALA A 49 -1.85 25.79 42.77
C ALA A 49 -2.81 26.28 41.70
N ASP A 50 -3.11 27.59 41.64
CA ASP A 50 -3.97 28.18 40.62
C ASP A 50 -3.28 28.32 39.26
N GLU A 51 -1.94 28.42 39.27
CA GLU A 51 -1.13 28.53 38.07
C GLU A 51 -1.02 27.18 37.30
N VAL A 52 -0.97 26.06 38.05
CA VAL A 52 -0.96 24.70 37.49
C VAL A 52 -2.32 24.31 36.91
N ALA A 53 -3.43 24.75 37.51
CA ALA A 53 -4.79 24.56 36.97
C ALA A 53 -5.01 25.38 35.69
N ARG A 54 -4.43 26.60 35.61
CA ARG A 54 -4.48 27.46 34.42
C ARG A 54 -3.75 26.84 33.21
N ARG A 55 -2.65 26.12 33.44
CA ARG A 55 -1.87 25.50 32.35
C ARG A 55 -2.57 24.28 31.71
N LYS A 56 -3.46 23.59 32.42
CA LYS A 56 -4.22 22.43 31.85
C LYS A 56 -5.44 22.85 31.02
N THR A 57 -6.00 24.03 31.23
CA THR A 57 -7.17 24.54 30.48
C THR A 57 -6.79 25.36 29.26
N THR A 58 -5.52 25.79 29.12
CA THR A 58 -5.04 26.66 28.04
C THR A 58 -4.87 25.97 26.71
N ARG A 59 -4.78 24.61 26.65
CA ARG A 59 -4.56 23.88 25.38
C ARG A 59 -5.80 23.86 24.47
N LYS A 60 -7.01 23.84 25.00
CA LYS A 60 -8.26 23.97 24.21
C LYS A 60 -8.62 25.44 23.92
N ARG A 61 -8.24 26.38 24.79
CA ARG A 61 -8.48 27.81 24.63
C ARG A 61 -7.50 28.51 23.67
N ARG A 62 -6.32 27.92 23.39
CA ARG A 62 -5.33 28.52 22.47
C ARG A 62 -5.85 28.60 21.03
N ARG A 63 -6.61 27.60 20.54
CA ARG A 63 -7.28 27.68 19.23
C ARG A 63 -8.28 28.84 19.19
N LEU A 64 -9.03 28.99 20.28
CA LEU A 64 -9.99 30.11 20.40
C LEU A 64 -9.29 31.47 20.63
N LEU A 65 -8.12 31.49 21.31
CA LEU A 65 -7.35 32.72 21.57
C LEU A 65 -6.55 33.21 20.35
N VAL A 66 -6.07 32.33 19.49
CA VAL A 66 -5.45 32.74 18.21
C VAL A 66 -6.53 33.37 17.31
N TYR A 67 -7.72 32.73 17.22
CA TYR A 67 -8.87 33.36 16.52
C TYR A 67 -9.33 34.63 17.23
N LEU A 68 -9.26 34.70 18.56
CA LEU A 68 -9.65 35.86 19.36
C LEU A 68 -8.62 37.01 19.28
N LEU A 69 -7.31 36.69 19.22
CA LEU A 69 -6.24 37.67 19.03
C LEU A 69 -6.24 38.29 17.62
N VAL A 70 -6.52 37.47 16.60
CA VAL A 70 -6.79 37.97 15.23
C VAL A 70 -8.02 38.87 15.24
N PHE A 71 -9.09 38.52 15.96
CA PHE A 71 -10.29 39.30 16.11
C PHE A 71 -10.06 40.63 16.85
N LEU A 72 -9.27 40.62 17.95
CA LEU A 72 -8.98 41.84 18.76
C LEU A 72 -7.96 42.77 18.10
N ALA A 73 -6.99 42.25 17.35
CA ALA A 73 -6.04 43.11 16.60
C ALA A 73 -6.73 43.87 15.45
N VAL A 74 -7.75 43.27 14.85
CA VAL A 74 -8.53 43.88 13.76
C VAL A 74 -9.55 44.88 14.32
N ALA A 75 -10.13 44.62 15.46
CA ALA A 75 -11.09 45.56 16.09
C ALA A 75 -10.45 46.88 16.58
N GLY A 76 -9.15 46.90 16.87
CA GLY A 76 -8.43 48.10 17.32
C GLY A 76 -8.08 49.12 16.22
N LEU A 77 -8.17 48.76 14.95
CA LEU A 77 -7.87 49.62 13.81
C LEU A 77 -9.12 50.14 13.07
N ALA A 78 -10.31 49.85 13.58
CA ALA A 78 -11.56 50.02 12.86
C ALA A 78 -12.27 51.38 13.09
N GLY A 79 -11.57 52.48 13.41
CA GLY A 79 -12.21 53.76 13.74
C GLY A 79 -12.54 54.71 12.59
N SER A 80 -11.98 54.59 11.39
CA SER A 80 -12.17 55.62 10.34
C SER A 80 -12.30 55.15 8.89
N ALA A 81 -12.32 53.84 8.63
CA ALA A 81 -12.53 53.31 7.27
C ALA A 81 -13.50 52.11 7.28
N GLY A 82 -14.53 52.19 8.09
CA GLY A 82 -15.34 51.06 8.54
C GLY A 82 -16.02 50.21 7.46
N TRP A 83 -16.38 50.78 6.32
CA TRP A 83 -17.08 50.04 5.27
C TRP A 83 -16.13 49.23 4.37
N TRP A 84 -15.01 49.82 3.96
CA TRP A 84 -14.04 49.14 3.08
C TRP A 84 -13.27 48.04 3.83
N LEU A 85 -12.95 48.30 5.10
CA LEU A 85 -12.31 47.30 5.99
C LEU A 85 -13.28 46.15 6.29
N TRP A 86 -14.60 46.40 6.39
CA TRP A 86 -15.56 45.34 6.66
C TRP A 86 -15.79 44.41 5.45
N GLN A 87 -15.85 44.95 4.24
CA GLN A 87 -15.88 44.11 3.03
C GLN A 87 -14.60 43.28 2.86
N ASN A 88 -13.44 43.87 3.04
CA ASN A 88 -12.16 43.16 3.00
C ASN A 88 -12.05 42.10 4.11
N TYR A 89 -12.61 42.40 5.28
CA TYR A 89 -12.64 41.47 6.40
C TYR A 89 -13.55 40.25 6.14
N GLN A 90 -14.75 40.47 5.61
CA GLN A 90 -15.67 39.40 5.24
C GLN A 90 -15.08 38.50 4.13
N THR A 91 -14.43 39.11 3.14
CA THR A 91 -13.77 38.36 2.05
C THR A 91 -12.58 37.53 2.58
N HIS A 92 -11.80 38.11 3.49
CA HIS A 92 -10.69 37.39 4.10
C HIS A 92 -11.19 36.23 4.99
N GLN A 93 -12.23 36.41 5.79
CA GLN A 93 -12.85 35.34 6.57
C GLN A 93 -13.40 34.20 5.71
N SER A 94 -13.99 34.52 4.53
CA SER A 94 -14.47 33.47 3.63
C SER A 94 -13.33 32.61 3.11
N HIS A 95 -12.20 33.21 2.74
CA HIS A 95 -11.03 32.47 2.21
C HIS A 95 -10.32 31.62 3.28
N VAL A 96 -10.25 32.12 4.52
CA VAL A 96 -9.74 31.31 5.64
C VAL A 96 -10.69 30.13 5.93
N SER A 97 -12.01 30.36 5.87
CA SER A 97 -13.00 29.29 6.05
C SER A 97 -12.96 28.25 4.92
N GLU A 98 -12.69 28.68 3.67
CA GLU A 98 -12.51 27.78 2.53
C GLU A 98 -11.26 26.89 2.71
N LEU A 99 -10.16 27.47 3.19
CA LEU A 99 -8.94 26.72 3.53
C LEU A 99 -9.19 25.76 4.69
N ASP A 100 -9.86 26.17 5.76
CA ASP A 100 -10.21 25.30 6.88
C ASP A 100 -11.06 24.11 6.43
N GLN A 101 -12.02 24.34 5.52
CA GLN A 101 -12.83 23.27 4.96
C GLN A 101 -11.99 22.32 4.11
N ALA A 102 -11.10 22.84 3.26
CA ALA A 102 -10.18 22.02 2.47
C ALA A 102 -9.28 21.15 3.36
N LEU A 103 -8.77 21.71 4.46
CA LEU A 103 -7.95 20.94 5.42
C LEU A 103 -8.77 19.85 6.13
N ALA A 104 -10.05 20.09 6.42
CA ALA A 104 -10.93 19.06 6.98
C ALA A 104 -11.23 17.95 5.97
N ASP A 105 -11.35 18.29 4.68
CA ASP A 105 -11.53 17.29 3.62
C ASP A 105 -10.27 16.45 3.42
N ILE A 106 -9.07 17.06 3.50
CA ILE A 106 -7.79 16.33 3.51
C ILE A 106 -7.74 15.33 4.69
N GLU A 107 -8.08 15.77 5.91
CA GLU A 107 -8.08 14.91 7.09
C GLU A 107 -9.04 13.70 6.93
N ARG A 108 -10.19 13.92 6.28
CA ARG A 108 -11.15 12.84 6.00
C ARG A 108 -10.60 11.82 5.01
N THR A 109 -9.87 12.26 3.98
CA THR A 109 -9.28 11.33 3.01
C THR A 109 -8.17 10.46 3.61
N ASP A 110 -7.52 10.92 4.67
CA ASP A 110 -6.52 10.13 5.39
C ASP A 110 -7.13 8.90 6.09
N GLU A 111 -8.45 8.86 6.32
CA GLU A 111 -9.15 7.65 6.79
C GLU A 111 -9.07 6.49 5.79
N VAL A 112 -8.92 6.80 4.48
CA VAL A 112 -8.75 5.81 3.40
C VAL A 112 -7.28 5.63 3.04
N LEU A 113 -6.51 6.72 2.95
CA LEU A 113 -5.11 6.66 2.52
C LEU A 113 -4.18 6.05 3.58
N THR A 114 -4.48 6.19 4.88
CA THR A 114 -3.67 5.56 5.94
C THR A 114 -3.76 4.03 5.89
N PRO A 115 -4.95 3.40 5.84
CA PRO A 115 -5.04 1.95 5.65
C PRO A 115 -4.42 1.46 4.33
N LEU A 116 -4.52 2.24 3.25
CA LEU A 116 -3.87 1.91 1.98
C LEU A 116 -2.35 1.89 2.13
N ASN A 117 -1.78 2.93 2.77
CA ASN A 117 -0.35 3.01 3.04
C ASN A 117 0.14 1.85 3.93
N ASP A 118 -0.64 1.48 4.94
CA ASP A 118 -0.29 0.36 5.82
C ASP A 118 -0.33 -0.97 5.05
N ALA A 119 -1.33 -1.19 4.20
CA ALA A 119 -1.45 -2.39 3.35
C ALA A 119 -0.33 -2.46 2.29
N LEU A 120 0.05 -1.33 1.69
CA LEU A 120 1.20 -1.27 0.78
C LEU A 120 2.53 -1.51 1.51
N GLY A 121 2.64 -1.07 2.77
CA GLY A 121 3.76 -1.41 3.65
C GLY A 121 3.87 -2.91 3.90
N GLU A 122 2.76 -3.59 4.17
CA GLU A 122 2.70 -5.05 4.32
C GLU A 122 3.10 -5.76 3.03
N LEU A 123 2.65 -5.27 1.86
CA LEU A 123 3.04 -5.81 0.56
C LEU A 123 4.55 -5.74 0.32
N ILE A 124 5.20 -4.65 0.72
CA ILE A 124 6.65 -4.46 0.54
C ILE A 124 7.45 -5.33 1.52
N GLU A 125 6.90 -5.65 2.70
CA GLU A 125 7.54 -6.50 3.70
C GLU A 125 7.39 -8.00 3.40
N LEU A 126 6.69 -8.40 2.33
CA LEU A 126 6.56 -9.82 1.94
C LEU A 126 7.93 -10.43 1.63
N PRO A 127 8.10 -11.74 1.88
CA PRO A 127 9.29 -12.45 1.45
C PRO A 127 9.50 -12.36 -0.08
N GLU A 128 10.75 -12.28 -0.51
CA GLU A 128 11.11 -12.28 -1.93
C GLU A 128 10.49 -13.47 -2.68
N GLY A 129 9.91 -13.22 -3.83
CA GLY A 129 9.23 -14.25 -4.64
C GLY A 129 7.83 -14.63 -4.12
N SER A 130 7.25 -13.85 -3.21
CA SER A 130 5.89 -14.05 -2.70
C SER A 130 4.92 -13.04 -3.30
N VAL A 131 3.66 -13.43 -3.44
CA VAL A 131 2.55 -12.56 -3.82
C VAL A 131 1.67 -12.22 -2.63
N ALA A 132 0.82 -11.20 -2.76
CA ALA A 132 -0.15 -10.83 -1.73
C ALA A 132 -1.05 -12.01 -1.34
N GLY A 133 -1.18 -12.26 -0.05
CA GLY A 133 -2.12 -13.27 0.47
C GLY A 133 -3.57 -12.81 0.37
N GLU A 134 -4.52 -13.76 0.53
CA GLU A 134 -5.97 -13.48 0.43
C GLU A 134 -6.43 -12.33 1.34
N GLY A 135 -5.91 -12.25 2.57
CA GLY A 135 -6.25 -11.20 3.52
C GLY A 135 -5.86 -9.81 3.03
N LEU A 136 -4.65 -9.68 2.47
CA LEU A 136 -4.15 -8.42 1.92
C LEU A 136 -4.92 -8.04 0.64
N VAL A 137 -5.21 -9.00 -0.23
CA VAL A 137 -6.04 -8.80 -1.43
C VAL A 137 -7.45 -8.32 -1.06
N ALA A 138 -8.06 -8.91 -0.03
CA ALA A 138 -9.37 -8.48 0.46
C ALA A 138 -9.34 -7.05 1.03
N THR A 139 -8.25 -6.67 1.69
CA THR A 139 -8.02 -5.30 2.16
C THR A 139 -7.94 -4.33 0.98
N PHE A 140 -7.16 -4.65 -0.05
CA PHE A 140 -7.08 -3.84 -1.27
C PHE A 140 -8.43 -3.67 -1.97
N ALA A 141 -9.19 -4.76 -2.12
CA ALA A 141 -10.52 -4.70 -2.72
C ALA A 141 -11.50 -3.80 -1.94
N SER A 142 -11.42 -3.80 -0.61
CA SER A 142 -12.21 -2.91 0.24
C SER A 142 -11.83 -1.45 0.07
N LEU A 143 -10.54 -1.15 -0.06
CA LEU A 143 -10.01 0.20 -0.23
C LEU A 143 -10.28 0.74 -1.64
N GLU A 144 -10.17 -0.10 -2.67
CA GLU A 144 -10.48 0.25 -4.06
C GLU A 144 -11.88 0.83 -4.20
N GLY A 145 -12.87 0.27 -3.48
CA GLY A 145 -14.23 0.79 -3.46
C GLY A 145 -14.37 2.17 -2.81
N GLN A 146 -13.41 2.61 -1.99
CA GLN A 146 -13.44 3.89 -1.26
C GLN A 146 -12.59 4.97 -1.95
N LEU A 147 -11.56 4.60 -2.72
CA LEU A 147 -10.65 5.53 -3.39
C LEU A 147 -11.34 6.56 -4.28
N PRO A 148 -12.37 6.23 -5.10
CA PRO A 148 -13.04 7.23 -5.93
C PRO A 148 -13.66 8.38 -5.14
N GLN A 149 -14.22 8.08 -3.95
CA GLN A 149 -14.78 9.13 -3.09
C GLN A 149 -13.67 9.98 -2.46
N ALA A 150 -12.59 9.36 -2.00
CA ALA A 150 -11.44 10.08 -1.46
C ALA A 150 -10.80 11.02 -2.52
N VAL A 151 -10.68 10.56 -3.76
CA VAL A 151 -10.21 11.38 -4.89
C VAL A 151 -11.16 12.54 -5.16
N ALA A 152 -12.48 12.33 -5.13
CA ALA A 152 -13.47 13.41 -5.34
C ALA A 152 -13.40 14.46 -4.21
N ASP A 153 -13.23 14.03 -2.96
CA ASP A 153 -13.07 14.91 -1.81
C ASP A 153 -11.78 15.73 -1.92
N LEU A 154 -10.66 15.13 -2.35
CA LEU A 154 -9.39 15.83 -2.61
C LEU A 154 -9.52 16.86 -3.75
N GLN A 155 -10.19 16.52 -4.84
CA GLN A 155 -10.45 17.46 -5.94
C GLN A 155 -11.32 18.63 -5.49
N SER A 156 -12.29 18.38 -4.63
CA SER A 156 -13.09 19.45 -4.02
C SER A 156 -12.24 20.35 -3.11
N ALA A 157 -11.38 19.75 -2.28
CA ALA A 157 -10.45 20.46 -1.43
C ALA A 157 -9.46 21.32 -2.25
N GLN A 158 -8.98 20.80 -3.39
CA GLN A 158 -8.13 21.54 -4.32
C GLN A 158 -8.82 22.79 -4.84
N ALA A 159 -10.04 22.67 -5.34
CA ALA A 159 -10.81 23.80 -5.85
C ALA A 159 -11.07 24.87 -4.78
N LEU A 160 -11.37 24.47 -3.54
CA LEU A 160 -11.53 25.39 -2.41
C LEU A 160 -10.21 26.09 -2.08
N THR A 161 -9.11 25.36 -2.03
CA THR A 161 -7.78 25.93 -1.72
C THR A 161 -7.32 26.91 -2.80
N GLU A 162 -7.50 26.60 -4.08
CA GLU A 162 -7.18 27.49 -5.20
C GLU A 162 -8.02 28.77 -5.15
N THR A 163 -9.32 28.65 -4.81
CA THR A 163 -10.21 29.82 -4.63
C THR A 163 -9.75 30.68 -3.47
N ALA A 164 -9.42 30.07 -2.34
CA ALA A 164 -8.88 30.74 -1.17
C ALA A 164 -7.56 31.47 -1.49
N LEU A 165 -6.63 30.79 -2.15
CA LEU A 165 -5.31 31.31 -2.54
C LEU A 165 -5.43 32.56 -3.43
N ALA A 166 -6.37 32.55 -4.39
CA ALA A 166 -6.61 33.69 -5.29
C ALA A 166 -7.09 34.94 -4.56
N GLY A 167 -7.81 34.79 -3.44
CA GLY A 167 -8.36 35.87 -2.66
C GLY A 167 -7.56 36.33 -1.45
N MET A 168 -6.57 35.55 -1.02
CA MET A 168 -5.74 35.86 0.15
C MET A 168 -4.80 37.03 -0.13
N ALA A 169 -4.61 37.91 0.84
CA ALA A 169 -3.69 39.04 0.78
C ALA A 169 -2.42 38.79 1.62
N ASP A 170 -2.57 38.11 2.76
CA ASP A 170 -1.47 37.81 3.69
C ASP A 170 -0.50 36.77 3.11
N SER A 171 0.81 36.98 3.31
CA SER A 171 1.84 36.09 2.74
C SER A 171 1.93 34.77 3.48
N VAL A 172 1.58 34.73 4.78
CA VAL A 172 1.64 33.49 5.58
C VAL A 172 0.45 32.59 5.24
N ASP A 173 -0.75 33.18 5.07
CA ASP A 173 -1.94 32.46 4.63
C ASP A 173 -1.78 31.92 3.21
N LYS A 174 -1.16 32.70 2.30
CA LYS A 174 -0.82 32.25 0.94
C LYS A 174 0.12 31.05 0.95
N GLU A 175 1.13 31.07 1.79
CA GLU A 175 2.08 29.97 1.90
C GLU A 175 1.37 28.73 2.46
N ALA A 176 0.49 28.90 3.46
CA ALA A 176 -0.30 27.79 3.98
C ALA A 176 -1.23 27.18 2.91
N ALA A 177 -1.89 28.03 2.10
CA ALA A 177 -2.70 27.54 0.98
C ALA A 177 -1.86 26.84 -0.09
N ASN A 178 -0.67 27.34 -0.43
CA ASN A 178 0.26 26.66 -1.35
C ASN A 178 0.68 25.29 -0.80
N GLN A 179 0.97 25.20 0.49
CA GLN A 179 1.32 23.90 1.11
C GLN A 179 0.11 22.96 1.18
N ALA A 180 -1.10 23.50 1.32
CA ALA A 180 -2.32 22.69 1.22
C ALA A 180 -2.50 22.12 -0.20
N VAL A 181 -2.21 22.91 -1.26
CA VAL A 181 -2.21 22.40 -2.65
C VAL A 181 -1.20 21.25 -2.79
N VAL A 182 0.04 21.42 -2.31
CA VAL A 182 1.07 20.37 -2.36
C VAL A 182 0.61 19.12 -1.59
N ALA A 183 -0.02 19.29 -0.42
CA ALA A 183 -0.56 18.18 0.35
C ALA A 183 -1.66 17.41 -0.38
N ILE A 184 -2.53 18.14 -1.11
CA ILE A 184 -3.62 17.55 -1.90
C ILE A 184 -3.07 16.83 -3.13
N GLU A 185 -2.19 17.47 -3.90
CA GLU A 185 -1.57 16.86 -5.09
C GLU A 185 -0.82 15.57 -4.72
N ALA A 186 -0.04 15.59 -3.65
CA ALA A 186 0.65 14.41 -3.16
C ALA A 186 -0.31 13.29 -2.76
N ARG A 187 -1.48 13.60 -2.16
CA ARG A 187 -2.49 12.61 -1.81
C ARG A 187 -3.25 12.07 -3.02
N LEU A 188 -3.46 12.89 -4.04
CA LEU A 188 -4.01 12.43 -5.32
C LEU A 188 -3.05 11.43 -5.98
N ASP A 189 -1.75 11.72 -5.98
CA ASP A 189 -0.73 10.80 -6.48
C ASP A 189 -0.68 9.51 -5.63
N MET A 190 -0.80 9.61 -4.30
CA MET A 190 -0.88 8.44 -3.42
C MET A 190 -2.13 7.59 -3.72
N ALA A 191 -3.27 8.19 -3.96
CA ALA A 191 -4.50 7.46 -4.28
C ALA A 191 -4.39 6.74 -5.64
N ASP A 192 -3.87 7.39 -6.65
CA ASP A 192 -3.69 6.83 -8.00
C ASP A 192 -2.65 5.72 -8.01
N LEU A 193 -1.42 6.02 -7.58
CA LEU A 193 -0.31 5.06 -7.56
C LEU A 193 -0.58 3.89 -6.61
N GLY A 194 -1.11 4.19 -5.42
CA GLY A 194 -1.47 3.16 -4.44
C GLY A 194 -2.56 2.24 -4.96
N GLY A 195 -3.57 2.80 -5.63
CA GLY A 195 -4.62 2.04 -6.30
C GLY A 195 -4.08 1.14 -7.41
N GLN A 196 -3.17 1.64 -8.25
CA GLN A 196 -2.51 0.86 -9.31
C GLN A 196 -1.70 -0.31 -8.73
N ILE A 197 -0.85 -0.06 -7.71
CA ILE A 197 -0.05 -1.11 -7.06
C ILE A 197 -0.96 -2.17 -6.41
N ALA A 198 -2.05 -1.74 -5.75
CA ALA A 198 -3.00 -2.65 -5.12
C ALA A 198 -3.73 -3.53 -6.15
N ALA A 199 -4.16 -2.95 -7.28
CA ALA A 199 -4.84 -3.67 -8.35
C ALA A 199 -3.89 -4.69 -9.01
N ASP A 200 -2.63 -4.29 -9.28
CA ASP A 200 -1.62 -5.19 -9.83
C ASP A 200 -1.32 -6.35 -8.86
N ALA A 201 -1.14 -6.06 -7.56
CA ALA A 201 -0.89 -7.07 -6.55
C ALA A 201 -2.05 -8.08 -6.43
N ALA A 202 -3.31 -7.62 -6.55
CA ALA A 202 -4.48 -8.49 -6.56
C ALA A 202 -4.53 -9.36 -7.81
N ALA A 203 -4.23 -8.81 -8.99
CA ALA A 203 -4.17 -9.54 -10.25
C ALA A 203 -3.04 -10.59 -10.22
N ALA A 204 -1.85 -10.22 -9.76
CA ALA A 204 -0.70 -11.11 -9.61
C ALA A 204 -1.01 -12.26 -8.62
N SER A 205 -1.63 -11.96 -7.47
CA SER A 205 -2.06 -12.98 -6.49
C SER A 205 -3.04 -13.98 -7.11
N GLY A 206 -4.05 -13.49 -7.84
CA GLY A 206 -5.01 -14.34 -8.52
C GLY A 206 -4.39 -15.22 -9.60
N ALA A 207 -3.41 -14.72 -10.34
CA ALA A 207 -2.66 -15.47 -11.34
C ALA A 207 -1.74 -16.52 -10.69
N ALA A 208 -1.02 -16.13 -9.64
CA ALA A 208 -0.16 -17.04 -8.88
C ALA A 208 -0.94 -18.20 -8.27
N GLY A 209 -2.16 -17.94 -7.75
CA GLY A 209 -3.05 -19.00 -7.27
C GLY A 209 -3.42 -20.00 -8.37
N ALA A 210 -3.84 -19.50 -9.54
CA ALA A 210 -4.16 -20.34 -10.70
C ALA A 210 -2.92 -21.11 -11.21
N ALA A 211 -1.76 -20.44 -11.27
CA ALA A 211 -0.50 -21.07 -11.69
C ALA A 211 -0.05 -22.17 -10.75
N LYS A 212 -0.21 -21.96 -9.43
CA LYS A 212 0.06 -23.00 -8.43
C LYS A 212 -0.83 -24.22 -8.64
N GLU A 213 -2.13 -24.03 -8.78
CA GLU A 213 -3.07 -25.11 -9.07
C GLU A 213 -2.68 -25.87 -10.35
N ALA A 214 -2.32 -25.12 -11.42
CA ALA A 214 -1.87 -25.69 -12.68
C ALA A 214 -0.62 -26.58 -12.49
N TRP A 215 0.35 -26.10 -11.73
CA TRP A 215 1.59 -26.82 -11.43
C TRP A 215 1.32 -28.09 -10.62
N ASP A 216 0.48 -28.00 -9.60
CA ASP A 216 0.09 -29.17 -8.79
C ASP A 216 -0.62 -30.24 -9.65
N LEU A 217 -1.49 -29.84 -10.59
CA LEU A 217 -2.16 -30.72 -11.55
C LEU A 217 -1.16 -31.36 -12.52
N LEU A 218 -0.21 -30.58 -13.06
CA LEU A 218 0.85 -31.04 -13.95
C LEU A 218 1.69 -32.14 -13.28
N LEU A 219 2.17 -31.89 -12.05
CA LEU A 219 2.98 -32.85 -11.29
C LEU A 219 2.20 -34.15 -11.03
N LYS A 220 0.92 -34.05 -10.72
CA LYS A 220 0.04 -35.20 -10.52
C LYS A 220 -0.15 -35.98 -11.82
N ALA A 221 -0.38 -35.29 -12.95
CA ALA A 221 -0.50 -35.91 -14.26
C ALA A 221 0.77 -36.67 -14.67
N ASP A 222 1.95 -36.05 -14.43
CA ASP A 222 3.23 -36.72 -14.69
C ASP A 222 3.48 -37.93 -13.81
N ALA A 223 2.98 -37.96 -12.59
CA ALA A 223 3.03 -39.10 -11.71
C ALA A 223 2.20 -40.27 -12.27
N LEU A 224 0.92 -40.00 -12.65
CA LEU A 224 0.04 -41.00 -13.25
C LEU A 224 0.59 -41.53 -14.59
N ALA A 225 1.11 -40.66 -15.45
CA ALA A 225 1.69 -41.05 -16.73
C ALA A 225 2.90 -42.01 -16.52
N ARG A 226 3.73 -41.79 -15.47
CA ARG A 226 4.81 -42.69 -15.11
C ARG A 226 4.30 -44.04 -14.57
N GLU A 227 3.26 -44.04 -13.75
CA GLU A 227 2.63 -45.23 -13.24
C GLU A 227 2.06 -46.09 -14.38
N ALA A 228 1.30 -45.45 -15.33
CA ALA A 228 0.81 -46.12 -16.53
C ALA A 228 1.93 -46.81 -17.35
N ALA A 229 3.04 -46.06 -17.58
CA ALA A 229 4.19 -46.63 -18.31
C ALA A 229 4.82 -47.80 -17.60
N LEU A 230 4.82 -47.87 -16.26
CA LEU A 230 5.33 -49.01 -15.50
C LEU A 230 4.41 -50.24 -15.60
N MET A 231 3.08 -50.04 -15.72
CA MET A 231 2.13 -51.18 -15.83
C MET A 231 2.33 -52.02 -17.08
N VAL A 232 2.73 -51.40 -18.19
CA VAL A 232 2.91 -52.10 -19.47
C VAL A 232 4.28 -52.78 -19.63
N VAL A 233 5.14 -52.77 -18.64
CA VAL A 233 6.42 -53.53 -18.65
C VAL A 233 6.14 -55.01 -18.87
N GLU A 234 5.10 -55.58 -18.26
CA GLU A 234 4.55 -56.84 -18.63
C GLU A 234 3.32 -56.64 -19.50
N THR A 235 3.43 -56.81 -20.80
CA THR A 235 2.39 -56.47 -21.78
C THR A 235 1.30 -57.56 -21.82
N THR A 236 0.40 -57.54 -20.84
CA THR A 236 -0.84 -58.34 -20.80
C THR A 236 -2.04 -57.45 -21.09
N ASP A 237 -3.18 -58.05 -21.56
CA ASP A 237 -4.40 -57.30 -21.79
C ASP A 237 -4.86 -56.55 -20.53
N GLU A 238 -4.72 -57.18 -19.35
CA GLU A 238 -5.10 -56.63 -18.06
C GLU A 238 -4.24 -55.38 -17.70
N ASN A 239 -2.93 -55.50 -17.85
CA ASN A 239 -2.02 -54.40 -17.57
C ASN A 239 -2.19 -53.24 -18.55
N VAL A 240 -2.45 -53.53 -19.83
CA VAL A 240 -2.73 -52.49 -20.83
C VAL A 240 -4.08 -51.78 -20.58
N MET A 241 -5.11 -52.50 -20.11
CA MET A 241 -6.35 -51.85 -19.70
C MET A 241 -6.13 -50.92 -18.49
N ALA A 242 -5.35 -51.33 -17.50
CA ALA A 242 -5.03 -50.52 -16.36
C ALA A 242 -4.18 -49.31 -16.76
N SER A 243 -3.20 -49.46 -17.64
CA SER A 243 -2.41 -48.35 -18.21
C SER A 243 -3.28 -47.36 -18.96
N LEU A 244 -4.21 -47.86 -19.78
CA LEU A 244 -5.16 -47.02 -20.53
C LEU A 244 -6.01 -46.13 -19.59
N ASP A 245 -6.52 -46.70 -18.48
CA ASP A 245 -7.27 -45.94 -17.49
C ASP A 245 -6.44 -44.86 -16.82
N GLU A 246 -5.21 -45.16 -16.41
CA GLU A 246 -4.27 -44.19 -15.79
C GLU A 246 -3.83 -43.12 -16.79
N THR A 247 -3.54 -43.53 -18.06
CA THR A 247 -3.18 -42.59 -19.12
C THR A 247 -4.30 -41.60 -19.43
N ASN A 248 -5.56 -42.08 -19.47
CA ASN A 248 -6.71 -41.19 -19.65
C ASN A 248 -6.89 -40.22 -18.48
N GLN A 249 -6.64 -40.65 -17.23
CA GLN A 249 -6.66 -39.76 -16.08
C GLN A 249 -5.53 -38.71 -16.15
N ALA A 250 -4.31 -39.11 -16.53
CA ALA A 250 -3.19 -38.20 -16.74
C ALA A 250 -3.50 -37.17 -17.82
N LEU A 251 -4.06 -37.62 -18.96
CA LEU A 251 -4.46 -36.77 -20.07
C LEU A 251 -5.46 -35.68 -19.64
N GLU A 252 -6.45 -36.04 -18.83
CA GLU A 252 -7.45 -35.11 -18.30
C GLU A 252 -6.82 -34.08 -17.35
N LEU A 253 -5.89 -34.51 -16.47
CA LEU A 253 -5.19 -33.62 -15.57
C LEU A 253 -4.24 -32.64 -16.32
N PHE A 254 -3.59 -33.07 -17.40
CA PHE A 254 -2.80 -32.17 -18.26
C PHE A 254 -3.68 -31.11 -18.92
N ARG A 255 -4.87 -31.44 -19.37
CA ARG A 255 -5.84 -30.48 -19.92
C ARG A 255 -6.28 -29.47 -18.86
N GLN A 256 -6.61 -29.95 -17.68
CA GLN A 256 -6.97 -29.07 -16.55
C GLN A 256 -5.82 -28.14 -16.17
N ALA A 257 -4.58 -28.62 -16.20
CA ALA A 257 -3.38 -27.80 -15.96
C ALA A 257 -3.23 -26.70 -17.03
N ASP A 258 -3.43 -27.02 -18.32
CA ASP A 258 -3.39 -26.01 -19.40
C ASP A 258 -4.49 -24.95 -19.23
N ASP A 259 -5.72 -25.38 -18.88
CA ASP A 259 -6.82 -24.45 -18.59
C ASP A 259 -6.51 -23.51 -17.42
N ARG A 260 -5.85 -24.02 -16.37
CA ARG A 260 -5.43 -23.20 -15.23
C ARG A 260 -4.31 -22.21 -15.58
N PHE A 261 -3.31 -22.62 -16.37
CA PHE A 261 -2.29 -21.69 -16.87
C PHE A 261 -2.91 -20.65 -17.84
N ALA A 262 -3.90 -21.00 -18.65
CA ALA A 262 -4.64 -20.05 -19.45
C ALA A 262 -5.34 -19.01 -18.56
N GLN A 263 -6.02 -19.44 -17.48
CA GLN A 263 -6.64 -18.55 -16.52
C GLN A 263 -5.62 -17.65 -15.80
N ALA A 264 -4.43 -18.16 -15.49
CA ALA A 264 -3.35 -17.35 -14.93
C ALA A 264 -2.88 -16.27 -15.90
N ALA A 265 -2.69 -16.62 -17.20
CA ALA A 265 -2.33 -15.68 -18.25
C ALA A 265 -3.39 -14.60 -18.47
N ASP A 266 -4.67 -14.96 -18.43
CA ASP A 266 -5.77 -14.01 -18.58
C ASP A 266 -5.85 -13.02 -17.41
N ARG A 267 -5.54 -13.48 -16.18
CA ARG A 267 -5.56 -12.64 -14.98
C ARG A 267 -4.36 -11.70 -14.89
N TYR A 268 -3.20 -12.15 -15.34
CA TYR A 268 -1.96 -11.38 -15.29
C TYR A 268 -1.15 -11.55 -16.57
N PRO A 269 -1.52 -10.84 -17.65
CA PRO A 269 -0.89 -10.97 -18.98
C PRO A 269 0.60 -10.58 -19.01
N ALA A 270 1.10 -9.87 -18.00
CA ALA A 270 2.51 -9.51 -17.90
C ALA A 270 3.40 -10.74 -17.63
N ALA A 271 2.88 -11.79 -17.00
CA ALA A 271 3.59 -13.04 -16.77
C ALA A 271 3.42 -13.98 -17.97
N ASP A 272 4.55 -14.45 -18.52
CA ASP A 272 4.54 -15.34 -19.70
C ASP A 272 4.39 -16.82 -19.31
N PHE A 273 3.18 -17.34 -19.42
CA PHE A 273 2.86 -18.76 -19.23
C PHE A 273 2.97 -19.59 -20.50
N SER A 274 3.34 -19.01 -21.65
CA SER A 274 3.43 -19.75 -22.92
C SER A 274 4.40 -20.93 -22.90
N PRO A 275 5.52 -20.92 -22.20
CA PRO A 275 6.40 -22.09 -22.10
C PRO A 275 5.70 -23.30 -21.45
N TYR A 276 4.97 -23.09 -20.36
CA TYR A 276 4.23 -24.17 -19.67
C TYR A 276 3.12 -24.73 -20.55
N ARG A 277 2.38 -23.89 -21.23
CA ARG A 277 1.29 -24.29 -22.13
C ARG A 277 1.81 -25.03 -23.36
N THR A 278 2.97 -24.62 -23.89
CA THR A 278 3.62 -25.32 -25.00
C THR A 278 4.07 -26.72 -24.57
N TYR A 279 4.66 -26.84 -23.38
CA TYR A 279 4.98 -28.12 -22.78
C TYR A 279 3.76 -29.02 -22.60
N LEU A 280 2.69 -28.47 -21.98
CA LEU A 280 1.44 -29.20 -21.76
C LEU A 280 0.78 -29.66 -23.08
N ALA A 281 0.79 -28.83 -24.11
CA ALA A 281 0.29 -29.24 -25.43
C ALA A 281 1.02 -30.47 -25.95
N LYS A 282 2.34 -30.53 -25.77
CA LYS A 282 3.13 -31.72 -26.16
C LYS A 282 2.89 -32.92 -25.27
N ARG A 283 2.69 -32.74 -23.97
CA ARG A 283 2.28 -33.84 -23.07
C ARG A 283 0.92 -34.39 -23.41
N ILE A 284 -0.06 -33.52 -23.70
CA ILE A 284 -1.42 -33.90 -24.14
C ILE A 284 -1.35 -34.69 -25.46
N GLU A 285 -0.53 -34.24 -26.41
CA GLU A 285 -0.29 -34.95 -27.67
C GLU A 285 0.32 -36.34 -27.45
N ALA A 286 1.37 -36.43 -26.62
CA ALA A 286 2.01 -37.69 -26.27
C ALA A 286 1.02 -38.66 -25.59
N MET A 287 0.28 -38.20 -24.57
CA MET A 287 -0.72 -39.05 -23.92
C MET A 287 -1.82 -39.52 -24.89
N GLY A 288 -2.21 -38.69 -25.84
CA GLY A 288 -3.14 -39.09 -26.90
C GLY A 288 -2.62 -40.26 -27.72
N TYR A 289 -1.32 -40.27 -28.10
CA TYR A 289 -0.69 -41.40 -28.76
C TYR A 289 -0.57 -42.64 -27.87
N ALA A 290 -0.30 -42.47 -26.58
CA ALA A 290 -0.26 -43.58 -25.64
C ALA A 290 -1.64 -44.29 -25.53
N VAL A 291 -2.73 -43.47 -25.39
CA VAL A 291 -4.09 -44.01 -25.39
C VAL A 291 -4.37 -44.79 -26.69
N ALA A 292 -4.06 -44.20 -27.84
CA ALA A 292 -4.29 -44.86 -29.14
C ALA A 292 -3.44 -46.14 -29.30
N ALA A 293 -2.22 -46.18 -28.76
CA ALA A 293 -1.38 -47.39 -28.73
C ALA A 293 -1.99 -48.53 -27.91
N ASP A 294 -2.45 -48.21 -26.67
CA ASP A 294 -3.12 -49.14 -25.79
C ASP A 294 -4.44 -49.70 -26.41
N GLU A 295 -5.26 -48.84 -26.96
CA GLU A 295 -6.49 -49.24 -27.69
C GLU A 295 -6.17 -50.16 -28.86
N ALA A 296 -5.17 -49.82 -29.69
CA ALA A 296 -4.75 -50.65 -30.84
C ALA A 296 -4.21 -52.01 -30.36
N PHE A 297 -3.45 -52.05 -29.25
CA PHE A 297 -2.99 -53.30 -28.65
C PHE A 297 -4.15 -54.20 -28.25
N LEU A 298 -5.14 -53.65 -27.50
CA LEU A 298 -6.33 -54.38 -27.09
C LEU A 298 -7.15 -54.90 -28.26
N ALA A 299 -7.20 -54.12 -29.34
CA ALA A 299 -7.79 -54.51 -30.61
C ALA A 299 -6.97 -55.54 -31.42
N LYS A 300 -5.78 -55.92 -30.91
CA LYS A 300 -4.82 -56.83 -31.57
C LYS A 300 -4.32 -56.30 -32.92
N ASN A 301 -4.30 -54.98 -33.10
CA ASN A 301 -3.73 -54.31 -34.29
C ASN A 301 -2.27 -53.93 -34.05
N LYS A 302 -1.37 -54.90 -34.33
CA LYS A 302 0.08 -54.76 -34.06
C LYS A 302 0.69 -53.58 -34.82
N GLU A 303 0.28 -53.36 -36.10
CA GLU A 303 0.87 -52.31 -36.96
C GLU A 303 0.56 -50.92 -36.38
N GLU A 304 -0.69 -50.70 -36.04
CA GLU A 304 -1.14 -49.43 -35.41
C GLU A 304 -0.50 -49.24 -34.02
N THR A 305 -0.43 -50.28 -33.19
CA THR A 305 0.26 -50.21 -31.89
C THR A 305 1.70 -49.70 -32.03
N ILE A 306 2.46 -50.21 -33.00
CA ILE A 306 3.84 -49.78 -33.24
C ILE A 306 3.86 -48.31 -33.71
N ALA A 307 2.99 -47.96 -34.66
CA ALA A 307 2.98 -46.59 -35.19
C ALA A 307 2.65 -45.54 -34.10
N GLN A 308 1.68 -45.85 -33.25
CA GLN A 308 1.30 -44.95 -32.13
C GLN A 308 2.38 -44.88 -31.03
N ASN A 309 3.05 -45.98 -30.69
CA ASN A 309 4.18 -45.97 -29.79
C ASN A 309 5.36 -45.14 -30.32
N ASP A 310 5.66 -45.23 -31.61
CA ASP A 310 6.69 -44.40 -32.25
C ASP A 310 6.32 -42.92 -32.25
N ALA A 311 5.05 -42.60 -32.40
CA ALA A 311 4.54 -41.21 -32.29
C ALA A 311 4.60 -40.67 -30.85
N TYR A 312 4.21 -41.53 -29.89
CA TYR A 312 4.36 -41.25 -28.46
C TYR A 312 5.81 -40.90 -28.09
N ASN A 313 6.76 -41.79 -28.47
CA ASN A 313 8.16 -41.58 -28.13
C ASN A 313 8.73 -40.26 -28.71
N ARG A 314 8.30 -39.86 -29.90
CA ARG A 314 8.73 -38.58 -30.49
C ARG A 314 8.12 -37.39 -29.71
N ALA A 315 6.81 -37.42 -29.48
CA ALA A 315 6.15 -36.33 -28.75
C ALA A 315 6.64 -36.18 -27.29
N ASP A 316 6.91 -37.32 -26.64
CA ASP A 316 7.46 -37.36 -25.27
C ASP A 316 8.90 -36.80 -25.20
N ALA A 317 9.73 -37.11 -26.20
CA ALA A 317 11.08 -36.57 -26.33
C ALA A 317 11.04 -35.02 -26.59
N GLU A 318 10.12 -34.56 -27.40
CA GLU A 318 9.90 -33.12 -27.62
C GLU A 318 9.45 -32.45 -26.32
N ALA A 319 8.50 -33.04 -25.58
CA ALA A 319 8.05 -32.54 -24.28
C ALA A 319 9.21 -32.50 -23.28
N ALA A 320 10.04 -33.56 -23.21
CA ALA A 320 11.20 -33.60 -22.32
C ALA A 320 12.21 -32.47 -22.62
N SER A 321 12.37 -32.11 -23.90
CA SER A 321 13.23 -30.98 -24.28
C SER A 321 12.65 -29.64 -23.80
N LEU A 322 11.33 -29.46 -23.89
CA LEU A 322 10.66 -28.24 -23.41
C LEU A 322 10.68 -28.13 -21.89
N ALA A 323 10.59 -29.27 -21.18
CA ALA A 323 10.63 -29.28 -19.72
C ALA A 323 11.94 -28.74 -19.12
N ALA A 324 13.06 -28.86 -19.86
CA ALA A 324 14.37 -28.40 -19.39
C ALA A 324 14.44 -26.87 -19.20
N ASP A 325 13.59 -26.12 -19.89
CA ASP A 325 13.56 -24.65 -19.86
C ASP A 325 12.45 -24.09 -18.94
N LEU A 326 11.63 -24.97 -18.32
CA LEU A 326 10.57 -24.55 -17.42
C LEU A 326 11.11 -24.18 -16.04
N SER A 327 10.59 -23.09 -15.48
CA SER A 327 10.78 -22.82 -14.05
C SER A 327 9.97 -23.83 -13.23
N ASP A 328 10.54 -24.30 -12.13
CA ASP A 328 9.86 -25.17 -11.16
C ASP A 328 8.98 -24.40 -10.18
N ASP A 329 8.99 -23.06 -10.23
CA ASP A 329 8.19 -22.18 -9.38
C ASP A 329 7.47 -21.11 -10.20
N PRO A 330 6.29 -21.43 -10.75
CA PRO A 330 5.50 -20.47 -11.51
C PRO A 330 4.91 -19.36 -10.63
N VAL A 331 4.78 -19.54 -9.30
CA VAL A 331 4.35 -18.52 -8.36
C VAL A 331 5.41 -17.42 -8.23
N ARG A 332 6.65 -17.83 -8.04
CA ARG A 332 7.78 -16.91 -7.97
C ARG A 332 7.94 -16.13 -9.28
N MET A 333 7.76 -16.77 -10.43
CA MET A 333 7.79 -16.08 -11.72
C MET A 333 6.79 -14.93 -11.78
N VAL A 334 5.56 -15.12 -11.29
CA VAL A 334 4.54 -14.05 -11.22
C VAL A 334 4.97 -12.94 -10.26
N ALA A 335 5.49 -13.31 -9.08
CA ALA A 335 5.95 -12.35 -8.09
C ALA A 335 7.09 -11.46 -8.63
N ASP A 336 8.10 -12.05 -9.26
CA ASP A 336 9.25 -11.34 -9.82
C ASP A 336 8.79 -10.35 -10.93
N VAL A 337 7.82 -10.74 -11.76
CA VAL A 337 7.26 -9.87 -12.80
C VAL A 337 6.45 -8.72 -12.19
N SER A 338 5.63 -8.98 -11.17
CA SER A 338 4.86 -7.94 -10.47
C SER A 338 5.77 -6.96 -9.74
N ASP A 339 6.82 -7.45 -9.08
CA ASP A 339 7.80 -6.60 -8.41
C ASP A 339 8.53 -5.67 -9.39
N ALA A 340 8.92 -6.19 -10.54
CA ALA A 340 9.56 -5.41 -11.60
C ALA A 340 8.60 -4.37 -12.19
N ALA A 341 7.35 -4.74 -12.44
CA ALA A 341 6.33 -3.84 -13.02
C ALA A 341 5.99 -2.69 -12.07
N ASN A 342 5.98 -2.92 -10.76
CA ASN A 342 5.60 -1.93 -9.75
C ASN A 342 6.77 -1.12 -9.19
N ALA A 343 8.02 -1.38 -9.57
CA ALA A 343 9.20 -0.73 -8.97
C ALA A 343 9.14 0.81 -9.06
N ASP A 344 8.82 1.34 -10.23
CA ASP A 344 8.73 2.79 -10.45
C ASP A 344 7.52 3.40 -9.73
N ALA A 345 6.37 2.74 -9.74
CA ALA A 345 5.17 3.18 -9.04
C ALA A 345 5.38 3.23 -7.52
N ARG A 346 6.06 2.24 -6.94
CA ARG A 346 6.43 2.23 -5.51
C ARG A 346 7.36 3.39 -5.14
N ASN A 347 8.35 3.70 -5.99
CA ASN A 347 9.25 4.83 -5.78
C ASN A 347 8.51 6.17 -5.87
N ALA A 348 7.62 6.32 -6.85
CA ALA A 348 6.79 7.51 -7.01
C ALA A 348 5.82 7.67 -5.81
N TYR A 349 5.19 6.58 -5.36
CA TYR A 349 4.34 6.55 -4.18
C TYR A 349 5.10 7.00 -2.92
N ALA A 350 6.30 6.48 -2.68
CA ALA A 350 7.13 6.88 -1.55
C ALA A 350 7.51 8.37 -1.61
N THR A 351 7.72 8.91 -2.82
CA THR A 351 7.97 10.34 -3.03
C THR A 351 6.73 11.17 -2.68
N ALA A 352 5.55 10.78 -3.16
CA ALA A 352 4.29 11.43 -2.83
C ALA A 352 4.02 11.42 -1.31
N CYS A 353 4.26 10.28 -0.64
CA CYS A 353 4.20 10.19 0.82
C CYS A 353 5.11 11.21 1.52
N SER A 354 6.35 11.35 1.06
CA SER A 354 7.32 12.31 1.62
C SER A 354 6.87 13.76 1.41
N GLN A 355 6.31 14.07 0.25
CA GLN A 355 5.77 15.40 -0.07
C GLN A 355 4.56 15.73 0.82
N ALA A 356 3.59 14.81 0.95
CA ALA A 356 2.45 14.96 1.85
C ALA A 356 2.91 15.20 3.29
N ALA A 357 3.84 14.39 3.81
CA ALA A 357 4.36 14.55 5.18
C ALA A 357 5.07 15.88 5.41
N SER A 358 5.79 16.40 4.41
CA SER A 358 6.47 17.70 4.48
C SER A 358 5.46 18.85 4.53
N ALA A 359 4.46 18.81 3.65
CA ALA A 359 3.39 19.81 3.61
C ALA A 359 2.55 19.78 4.91
N ASP A 360 2.22 18.59 5.41
CA ASP A 360 1.49 18.42 6.68
C ASP A 360 2.27 18.97 7.87
N ALA A 361 3.61 18.84 7.88
CA ALA A 361 4.44 19.42 8.93
C ALA A 361 4.34 20.95 8.95
N PHE A 362 4.39 21.59 7.77
CA PHE A 362 4.20 23.03 7.65
C PHE A 362 2.79 23.45 8.09
N LEU A 363 1.75 22.77 7.62
CA LEU A 363 0.37 23.08 7.95
C LEU A 363 0.09 22.93 9.46
N ARG A 364 0.69 21.94 10.13
CA ARG A 364 0.61 21.81 11.59
C ARG A 364 1.25 22.97 12.34
N ASP A 365 2.40 23.45 11.87
CA ASP A 365 3.06 24.63 12.45
C ASP A 365 2.22 25.87 12.24
N TYR A 366 1.67 26.07 11.05
CA TYR A 366 0.72 27.16 10.74
C TYR A 366 -0.50 27.13 11.64
N LEU A 367 -1.11 25.96 11.87
CA LEU A 367 -2.25 25.78 12.76
C LEU A 367 -1.86 25.81 14.26
N GLY A 368 -0.59 25.94 14.59
CA GLY A 368 -0.09 25.97 15.97
C GLY A 368 -0.21 24.63 16.70
N THR A 369 -0.28 23.51 15.99
CA THR A 369 -0.26 22.16 16.53
C THR A 369 1.16 21.61 16.47
N THR A 370 1.95 21.81 17.53
CA THR A 370 3.25 21.15 17.64
C THR A 370 3.06 19.66 17.85
N SER A 371 3.60 18.84 16.96
CA SER A 371 3.67 17.39 17.18
C SER A 371 4.52 17.09 18.41
N LYS A 372 4.01 16.22 19.30
CA LYS A 372 4.82 15.59 20.35
C LYS A 372 5.58 14.39 19.80
#